data_b6e780ad63aa35904076110e7f4f4217
#
_entry.id   b6e780ad63aa35904076110e7f4f4217
#
_cell.length_a   1.000
_cell.length_b   1.000
_cell.length_c   1.000
_cell.angle_alpha   90.00
_cell.angle_beta   90.00
_cell.angle_gamma   90.00
#
_symmetry.space_group_name_H-M   'P 1'
#
loop_
_entity.id
_entity.type
_entity.pdbx_description
1 polymer ?
#
loop_
_entity_poly.entity_id
_entity_poly.type
_entity_poly.pdbx_seq_one_letter_code
_entity_poly.pdbx_strand_id
1 'polypeptide(L)'
;MSVTPQRMAIYRALLESEDHPSPETLFGRVRAKMPSISLATIYNVLDALVELGLSQEVAAVSGIKRYDANLEKHHHLVCTHCGTIVDFYDRDLDEVVPPRRAKLGGFVAETVTIQVLGVCASCARGARRSS
;
A
#
# COMPACT_ATOMS: atom_id res chain seq x y z
N MET A 1 14.24 -13.44 9.02
CA MET A 1 12.93 -13.93 9.51
C MET A 1 12.79 -15.40 9.20
N SER A 2 12.44 -16.23 10.17
CA SER A 2 12.20 -17.65 9.89
C SER A 2 10.87 -17.82 9.15
N VAL A 3 10.86 -18.77 8.21
CA VAL A 3 9.65 -19.11 7.44
C VAL A 3 8.76 -19.99 8.29
N THR A 4 7.54 -19.53 8.57
CA THR A 4 6.52 -20.29 9.30
C THR A 4 5.25 -20.38 8.45
N PRO A 5 4.37 -21.36 8.71
CA PRO A 5 3.10 -21.43 7.98
C PRO A 5 2.27 -20.15 8.08
N GLN A 6 2.24 -19.53 9.26
CA GLN A 6 1.51 -18.26 9.46
C GLN A 6 2.09 -17.13 8.62
N ARG A 7 3.42 -16.97 8.63
CA ARG A 7 4.10 -15.94 7.84
C ARG A 7 3.89 -16.12 6.36
N MET A 8 3.98 -17.36 5.88
CA MET A 8 3.74 -17.67 4.47
C MET A 8 2.30 -17.39 4.06
N ALA A 9 1.33 -17.75 4.91
CA ALA A 9 -0.08 -17.50 4.63
C ALA A 9 -0.37 -16.00 4.50
N ILE A 10 0.20 -15.20 5.39
CA ILE A 10 0.03 -13.73 5.38
C ILE A 10 0.67 -13.13 4.14
N TYR A 11 1.90 -13.54 3.82
CA TYR A 11 2.62 -13.04 2.65
C TYR A 11 1.89 -13.40 1.35
N ARG A 12 1.41 -14.64 1.22
CA ARG A 12 0.62 -15.06 0.05
C ARG A 12 -0.67 -14.26 -0.09
N ALA A 13 -1.38 -14.05 1.00
CA ALA A 13 -2.60 -13.26 0.99
C ALA A 13 -2.32 -11.82 0.52
N LEU A 14 -1.19 -11.25 0.95
CA LEU A 14 -0.78 -9.92 0.50
C LEU A 14 -0.43 -9.90 -0.98
N LEU A 15 0.32 -10.92 -1.47
CA LEU A 15 0.67 -11.03 -2.88
C LEU A 15 -0.55 -11.17 -3.79
N GLU A 16 -1.58 -11.86 -3.32
CA GLU A 16 -2.83 -12.08 -4.06
C GLU A 16 -3.75 -10.86 -3.99
N SER A 17 -3.49 -9.91 -3.10
CA SER A 17 -4.34 -8.74 -2.90
C SER A 17 -3.98 -7.64 -3.89
N GLU A 18 -4.96 -7.19 -4.67
CA GLU A 18 -4.80 -6.10 -5.63
C GLU A 18 -5.23 -4.75 -5.06
N ASP A 19 -5.90 -4.76 -3.91
CA ASP A 19 -6.60 -3.61 -3.34
C ASP A 19 -5.83 -2.89 -2.23
N HIS A 20 -4.53 -3.18 -2.05
CA HIS A 20 -3.70 -2.58 -1.00
C HIS A 20 -4.38 -2.71 0.38
N PRO A 21 -4.46 -3.93 0.94
CA PRO A 21 -5.27 -4.17 2.12
C PRO A 21 -4.69 -3.51 3.37
N SER A 22 -5.58 -3.08 4.27
CA SER A 22 -5.21 -2.76 5.65
C SER A 22 -4.93 -4.04 6.42
N PRO A 23 -4.26 -3.98 7.60
CA PRO A 23 -4.06 -5.16 8.43
C PRO A 23 -5.37 -5.87 8.78
N GLU A 24 -6.42 -5.13 9.08
CA GLU A 24 -7.73 -5.68 9.43
C GLU A 24 -8.37 -6.42 8.26
N THR A 25 -8.28 -5.86 7.06
CA THR A 25 -8.78 -6.50 5.84
C THR A 25 -8.02 -7.80 5.56
N LEU A 26 -6.69 -7.74 5.67
CA LEU A 26 -5.84 -8.91 5.47
C LEU A 26 -6.12 -9.98 6.51
N PHE A 27 -6.33 -9.58 7.77
CA PHE A 27 -6.71 -10.48 8.86
C PHE A 27 -7.98 -11.26 8.51
N GLY A 28 -9.01 -10.59 8.00
CA GLY A 28 -10.24 -11.25 7.58
C GLY A 28 -10.00 -12.32 6.51
N ARG A 29 -9.12 -12.05 5.55
CA ARG A 29 -8.79 -12.98 4.47
C ARG A 29 -7.99 -14.18 4.96
N VAL A 30 -6.97 -13.94 5.79
CA VAL A 30 -6.13 -15.02 6.33
C VAL A 30 -6.89 -15.87 7.33
N ARG A 31 -7.72 -15.26 8.16
CA ARG A 31 -8.54 -15.93 9.18
C ARG A 31 -9.45 -17.00 8.55
N ALA A 32 -9.94 -16.76 7.34
CA ALA A 32 -10.77 -17.75 6.65
C ALA A 32 -10.05 -19.08 6.43
N LYS A 33 -8.72 -19.05 6.27
CA LYS A 33 -7.88 -20.25 6.07
C LYS A 33 -7.19 -20.69 7.35
N MET A 34 -6.93 -19.78 8.27
CA MET A 34 -6.23 -20.04 9.54
C MET A 34 -7.00 -19.40 10.69
N PRO A 35 -8.09 -20.04 11.19
CA PRO A 35 -8.98 -19.42 12.19
C PRO A 35 -8.31 -19.03 13.51
N SER A 36 -7.18 -19.65 13.85
CA SER A 36 -6.46 -19.39 15.09
C SER A 36 -5.48 -18.20 15.00
N ILE A 37 -5.33 -17.58 13.83
CA ILE A 37 -4.41 -16.46 13.68
C ILE A 37 -4.91 -15.23 14.42
N SER A 38 -4.01 -14.45 15.02
CA SER A 38 -4.36 -13.21 15.72
C SER A 38 -4.08 -11.99 14.87
N LEU A 39 -4.82 -10.91 15.14
CA LEU A 39 -4.57 -9.62 14.48
C LEU A 39 -3.16 -9.10 14.80
N ALA A 40 -2.69 -9.31 16.04
CA ALA A 40 -1.33 -8.92 16.42
C ALA A 40 -0.27 -9.61 15.55
N THR A 41 -0.47 -10.88 15.21
CA THR A 41 0.43 -11.61 14.31
C THR A 41 0.45 -10.97 12.92
N ILE A 42 -0.72 -10.55 12.40
CA ILE A 42 -0.81 -9.86 11.12
C ILE A 42 0.05 -8.59 11.12
N TYR A 43 -0.10 -7.74 12.15
CA TYR A 43 0.69 -6.51 12.29
C TYR A 43 2.19 -6.80 12.34
N ASN A 44 2.58 -7.77 13.18
CA ASN A 44 4.00 -8.11 13.34
C ASN A 44 4.63 -8.63 12.04
N VAL A 45 3.91 -9.46 11.30
CA VAL A 45 4.41 -10.01 10.04
C VAL A 45 4.47 -8.93 8.97
N LEU A 46 3.47 -8.05 8.87
CA LEU A 46 3.50 -6.95 7.91
C LEU A 46 4.68 -6.01 8.17
N ASP A 47 4.95 -5.67 9.43
CA ASP A 47 6.10 -4.85 9.80
C ASP A 47 7.42 -5.53 9.40
N ALA A 48 7.53 -6.84 9.64
CA ALA A 48 8.71 -7.61 9.26
C ALA A 48 8.91 -7.65 7.74
N LEU A 49 7.83 -7.79 6.97
CA LEU A 49 7.89 -7.78 5.50
C LEU A 49 8.38 -6.43 4.97
N VAL A 50 7.94 -5.34 5.56
CA VAL A 50 8.42 -4.00 5.20
C VAL A 50 9.92 -3.86 5.50
N GLU A 51 10.36 -4.29 6.67
CA GLU A 51 11.78 -4.26 7.06
C GLU A 51 12.65 -5.08 6.12
N LEU A 52 12.14 -6.22 5.63
CA LEU A 52 12.85 -7.08 4.69
C LEU A 52 12.80 -6.59 3.25
N GLY A 53 12.06 -5.52 2.97
CA GLY A 53 11.89 -5.02 1.60
C GLY A 53 10.99 -5.86 0.73
N LEU A 54 10.15 -6.72 1.32
CA LEU A 54 9.19 -7.57 0.59
C LEU A 54 7.81 -6.94 0.46
N SER A 55 7.58 -5.85 1.16
CA SER A 55 6.33 -5.09 1.13
C SER A 55 6.64 -3.62 1.37
N GLN A 56 5.70 -2.76 1.05
CA GLN A 56 5.77 -1.33 1.36
C GLN A 56 4.45 -0.86 1.97
N GLU A 57 4.54 0.14 2.83
CA GLU A 57 3.36 0.82 3.34
C GLU A 57 2.89 1.86 2.33
N VAL A 58 1.57 1.94 2.15
CA VAL A 58 0.95 2.98 1.33
C VAL A 58 0.11 3.84 2.25
N ALA A 59 0.45 5.11 2.36
CA ALA A 59 -0.29 6.05 3.18
C ALA A 59 -1.65 6.33 2.53
N ALA A 60 -2.73 6.01 3.22
CA ALA A 60 -4.08 6.32 2.75
C ALA A 60 -4.51 7.72 3.22
N VAL A 61 -5.38 8.35 2.44
CA VAL A 61 -5.96 9.65 2.80
C VAL A 61 -6.73 9.57 4.13
N SER A 62 -7.31 8.39 4.41
CA SER A 62 -8.05 8.13 5.65
C SER A 62 -7.18 7.96 6.89
N GLY A 63 -5.85 7.97 6.74
CA GLY A 63 -4.92 7.70 7.85
C GLY A 63 -4.75 6.22 8.19
N ILE A 64 -5.45 5.33 7.50
CA ILE A 64 -5.33 3.88 7.70
C ILE A 64 -4.12 3.39 6.89
N LYS A 65 -3.21 2.69 7.55
CA LYS A 65 -2.07 2.07 6.87
C LYS A 65 -2.53 0.95 5.95
N ARG A 66 -2.01 0.95 4.72
CA ARG A 66 -2.28 -0.08 3.74
C ARG A 66 -0.95 -0.63 3.23
N TYR A 67 -0.97 -1.83 2.70
CA TYR A 67 0.25 -2.55 2.35
C TYR A 67 0.20 -3.05 0.92
N ASP A 68 1.37 -3.12 0.28
CA ASP A 68 1.51 -3.53 -1.10
C ASP A 68 2.76 -4.41 -1.22
N ALA A 69 2.62 -5.60 -1.79
CA ALA A 69 3.72 -6.50 -2.07
C ALA A 69 4.31 -6.32 -3.48
N ASN A 70 3.77 -5.41 -4.28
CA ASN A 70 4.30 -5.09 -5.59
C ASN A 70 5.55 -4.22 -5.43
N LEU A 71 6.72 -4.79 -5.72
CA LEU A 71 8.01 -4.12 -5.56
C LEU A 71 8.49 -3.40 -6.82
N GLU A 72 7.76 -3.50 -7.93
CA GLU A 72 8.07 -2.73 -9.13
C GLU A 72 7.82 -1.25 -8.84
N LYS A 73 8.66 -0.39 -9.43
CA LYS A 73 8.47 1.05 -9.26
C LYS A 73 7.14 1.47 -9.87
N HIS A 74 6.27 1.98 -9.04
CA HIS A 74 4.95 2.45 -9.46
C HIS A 74 4.49 3.57 -8.54
N HIS A 75 3.44 4.24 -8.98
CA HIS A 75 2.83 5.33 -8.25
C HIS A 75 1.39 4.92 -7.91
N HIS A 76 0.71 5.71 -7.12
CA HIS A 76 -0.64 5.37 -6.68
C HIS A 76 -1.63 6.47 -7.02
N LEU A 77 -2.79 6.07 -7.53
CA LEU A 77 -3.96 6.93 -7.63
C LEU A 77 -4.85 6.64 -6.43
N VAL A 78 -5.17 7.65 -5.65
CA VAL A 78 -5.95 7.49 -4.42
C VAL A 78 -7.25 8.27 -4.56
N CYS A 79 -8.39 7.57 -4.45
CA CYS A 79 -9.69 8.23 -4.45
C CYS A 79 -10.00 8.79 -3.07
N THR A 80 -10.24 10.09 -2.99
CA THR A 80 -10.55 10.77 -1.74
C THR A 80 -11.96 10.47 -1.24
N HIS A 81 -12.84 9.95 -2.10
CA HIS A 81 -14.23 9.63 -1.76
C HIS A 81 -14.40 8.20 -1.24
N CYS A 82 -13.91 7.20 -1.97
CA CYS A 82 -14.11 5.80 -1.59
C CYS A 82 -12.87 5.12 -1.04
N GLY A 83 -11.71 5.78 -1.07
CA GLY A 83 -10.46 5.22 -0.55
C GLY A 83 -9.79 4.19 -1.44
N THR A 84 -10.29 3.93 -2.63
CA THR A 84 -9.65 2.99 -3.56
C THR A 84 -8.25 3.48 -3.92
N ILE A 85 -7.30 2.53 -3.92
CA ILE A 85 -5.92 2.78 -4.32
C ILE A 85 -5.63 1.92 -5.55
N VAL A 86 -5.17 2.57 -6.63
CA VAL A 86 -4.85 1.89 -7.89
C VAL A 86 -3.38 2.14 -8.22
N ASP A 87 -2.67 1.09 -8.62
CA ASP A 87 -1.30 1.21 -9.10
C ASP A 87 -1.28 1.92 -10.45
N PHE A 88 -0.33 2.83 -10.59
CA PHE A 88 -0.18 3.64 -11.79
C PHE A 88 1.27 3.65 -12.21
N TYR A 89 1.52 3.33 -13.48
CA TYR A 89 2.86 3.23 -14.06
C TYR A 89 3.04 4.33 -15.09
N ASP A 90 4.05 5.17 -14.90
CA ASP A 90 4.33 6.30 -15.79
C ASP A 90 5.82 6.59 -15.77
N ARG A 91 6.45 6.52 -16.95
CA ARG A 91 7.90 6.73 -17.07
C ARG A 91 8.32 8.16 -16.71
N ASP A 92 7.50 9.14 -17.04
CA ASP A 92 7.81 10.53 -16.71
C ASP A 92 7.84 10.76 -15.21
N LEU A 93 6.91 10.13 -14.48
CA LEU A 93 6.90 10.19 -13.02
C LEU A 93 8.06 9.41 -12.40
N ASP A 94 8.49 8.31 -13.05
CA ASP A 94 9.63 7.53 -12.60
C ASP A 94 10.94 8.33 -12.67
N GLU A 95 11.03 9.29 -13.57
CA GLU A 95 12.21 10.14 -13.76
C GLU A 95 12.28 11.30 -12.77
N VAL A 96 11.24 11.52 -11.96
CA VAL A 96 11.25 12.55 -10.92
C VAL A 96 12.30 12.16 -9.87
N VAL A 97 13.29 13.06 -9.70
CA VAL A 97 14.35 12.86 -8.72
C VAL A 97 14.15 13.80 -7.54
N PRO A 98 14.65 13.42 -6.35
CA PRO A 98 14.55 14.31 -5.20
C PRO A 98 15.34 15.59 -5.42
N PRO A 99 14.91 16.71 -4.82
CA PRO A 99 15.68 17.95 -4.86
C PRO A 99 17.08 17.75 -4.28
N ARG A 100 18.00 18.67 -4.63
CA ARG A 100 19.35 18.65 -4.09
C ARG A 100 19.33 18.71 -2.56
N ARG A 101 20.28 18.04 -1.94
CA ARG A 101 20.45 17.99 -0.49
C ARG A 101 20.40 19.37 0.17
N ALA A 102 20.97 20.38 -0.47
CA ALA A 102 20.97 21.76 0.03
C ALA A 102 19.55 22.33 0.21
N LYS A 103 18.63 22.02 -0.74
CA LYS A 103 17.23 22.44 -0.66
C LYS A 103 16.46 21.70 0.43
N LEU A 104 16.91 20.52 0.79
CA LEU A 104 16.29 19.67 1.81
C LEU A 104 16.90 19.87 3.21
N GLY A 105 17.65 20.94 3.42
CA GLY A 105 18.26 21.23 4.72
C GLY A 105 19.30 20.18 5.14
N GLY A 106 19.98 19.57 4.19
CA GLY A 106 20.97 18.52 4.45
C GLY A 106 20.39 17.10 4.52
N PHE A 107 19.08 16.95 4.35
CA PHE A 107 18.41 15.66 4.32
C PHE A 107 18.86 14.84 3.10
N VAL A 108 19.19 13.57 3.31
CA VAL A 108 19.61 12.65 2.26
C VAL A 108 18.40 11.87 1.79
N ALA A 109 17.83 12.24 0.64
CA ALA A 109 16.70 11.53 0.08
C ALA A 109 17.16 10.24 -0.60
N GLU A 110 16.46 9.14 -0.36
CA GLU A 110 16.76 7.84 -0.95
C GLU A 110 15.81 7.51 -2.09
N THR A 111 14.56 7.94 -2.00
CA THR A 111 13.54 7.65 -3.02
C THR A 111 12.46 8.72 -3.03
N VAL A 112 11.73 8.80 -4.14
CA VAL A 112 10.56 9.65 -4.30
C VAL A 112 9.38 8.77 -4.66
N THR A 113 8.28 8.91 -3.94
CA THR A 113 7.02 8.26 -4.29
C THR A 113 5.97 9.32 -4.59
N ILE A 114 5.08 9.03 -5.53
CA ILE A 114 4.06 9.97 -5.98
C ILE A 114 2.69 9.37 -5.77
N GLN A 115 1.81 10.15 -5.14
CA GLN A 115 0.39 9.83 -5.03
C GLN A 115 -0.41 10.90 -5.75
N VAL A 116 -1.33 10.48 -6.59
CA VAL A 116 -2.28 11.39 -7.23
C VAL A 116 -3.59 11.26 -6.49
N LEU A 117 -4.03 12.33 -5.86
CA LEU A 117 -5.27 12.37 -5.08
C LEU A 117 -6.38 12.96 -5.93
N GLY A 118 -7.51 12.28 -5.96
CA GLY A 118 -8.64 12.76 -6.75
C GLY A 118 -9.87 11.89 -6.55
N VAL A 119 -10.74 11.87 -7.54
CA VAL A 119 -11.99 11.14 -7.51
C VAL A 119 -11.95 10.06 -8.60
N CYS A 120 -12.14 8.79 -8.21
CA CYS A 120 -12.11 7.71 -9.18
C CYS A 120 -13.31 7.80 -10.15
N ALA A 121 -13.20 7.09 -11.28
CA ALA A 121 -14.21 7.15 -12.33
C ALA A 121 -15.62 6.81 -11.83
N SER A 122 -15.75 5.82 -10.95
CA SER A 122 -17.04 5.44 -10.37
C SER A 122 -17.63 6.53 -9.50
N CYS A 123 -16.81 7.15 -8.63
CA CYS A 123 -17.26 8.23 -7.77
C CYS A 123 -17.59 9.50 -8.57
N ALA A 124 -16.81 9.79 -9.60
CA ALA A 124 -17.07 10.94 -10.48
C ALA A 124 -18.40 10.78 -11.20
N ARG A 125 -18.71 9.58 -11.71
CA ARG A 125 -20.00 9.28 -12.34
C ARG A 125 -21.15 9.38 -11.33
N GLY A 126 -20.95 8.87 -10.12
CA GLY A 126 -21.94 8.98 -9.04
C GLY A 126 -22.23 10.42 -8.66
N ALA A 127 -21.19 11.26 -8.54
CA ALA A 127 -21.35 12.68 -8.27
C ALA A 127 -22.14 13.41 -9.36
N ARG A 128 -21.92 13.04 -10.63
CA ARG A 128 -22.68 13.62 -11.76
C ARG A 128 -24.15 13.22 -11.74
N ARG A 129 -24.45 12.00 -11.27
CA ARG A 129 -25.82 11.50 -11.20
C ARG A 129 -26.63 12.12 -10.07
N SER A 130 -25.96 12.58 -9.02
CA SER A 130 -26.61 13.16 -7.85
C SER A 130 -26.85 14.67 -7.98
N SER A 131 -26.42 15.27 -9.06
CA SER A 131 -26.61 16.71 -9.31
C SER A 131 -27.92 17.03 -10.06
#